data_5135bb137dcf5b50995801b4e242d710
#
_entry.id   5135bb137dcf5b50995801b4e242d710
#
_cell.length_a   1.000
_cell.length_b   1.000
_cell.length_c   1.000
_cell.angle_alpha   90.00
_cell.angle_beta   90.00
_cell.angle_gamma   90.00
#
_symmetry.space_group_name_H-M   'P 1'
#
loop_
_entity.id
_entity.type
_entity.pdbx_description
1 polymer ?
#
loop_
_entity_poly.entity_id
_entity_poly.type
_entity_poly.pdbx_seq_one_letter_code
_entity_poly.pdbx_strand_id
1 'polypeptide(L)'
;MKKLTGIVICFIIAVVAWLLGMKFPVVGGPVFGILIGMVTAKLVDVSSFREGIVLTAKKLLQFSIILLGFEMNLMSVLRVGSKSLLVMIFTLGTAFGVAYIASKTLKIDKNSAILVGAGTSICGGSAIAAAAPIIRAKDEEVVKSISVIFLFNIAAVFIFPALGKIMHLSDVGFGMWAGTAVNDTSSVVATGSAWSQMVGNDVALKFATIVKLTRTLMIIPVSFILAAITGREMKAKAESQSGECEVSKVKISKIFPWFVIGFLLAACICTFFMPGAKAYGYLGRSGKFIIVMAMSAIGLNTDVIELVKKGKKPIVLGLCCWIAVASVSILVQYFMKML
;
A
#
# COMPACT_ATOMS: atom_id res chain seq x y z
N MET A 1 -30.02 2.93 0.98
CA MET A 1 -30.15 1.48 0.70
C MET A 1 -28.97 0.95 -0.14
N LYS A 2 -28.66 1.46 -1.32
CA LYS A 2 -27.58 0.96 -2.21
C LYS A 2 -26.19 0.88 -1.56
N LYS A 3 -25.82 1.84 -0.70
CA LYS A 3 -24.55 1.85 0.04
C LYS A 3 -24.44 0.70 1.05
N LEU A 4 -25.51 0.45 1.80
CA LEU A 4 -25.57 -0.67 2.76
C LEU A 4 -25.47 -2.02 2.05
N THR A 5 -26.16 -2.17 0.92
CA THR A 5 -26.10 -3.40 0.10
C THR A 5 -24.68 -3.70 -0.37
N GLY A 6 -23.91 -2.68 -0.79
CA GLY A 6 -22.49 -2.87 -1.17
C GLY A 6 -21.63 -3.37 0.00
N ILE A 7 -21.87 -2.87 1.21
CA ILE A 7 -21.16 -3.34 2.42
C ILE A 7 -21.55 -4.80 2.73
N VAL A 8 -22.85 -5.15 2.62
CA VAL A 8 -23.35 -6.51 2.87
C VAL A 8 -22.77 -7.51 1.86
N ILE A 9 -22.66 -7.14 0.59
CA ILE A 9 -22.00 -7.99 -0.43
C ILE A 9 -20.56 -8.28 -0.02
N CYS A 10 -19.80 -7.24 0.35
CA CYS A 10 -18.42 -7.41 0.82
C CYS A 10 -18.34 -8.30 2.07
N PHE A 11 -19.29 -8.18 2.99
CA PHE A 11 -19.36 -9.00 4.19
C PHE A 11 -19.61 -10.48 3.86
N ILE A 12 -20.57 -10.78 2.98
CA ILE A 12 -20.88 -12.17 2.56
C ILE A 12 -19.65 -12.81 1.91
N ILE A 13 -18.99 -12.11 0.98
CA ILE A 13 -17.76 -12.60 0.35
C ILE A 13 -16.68 -12.81 1.41
N ALA A 14 -16.55 -11.90 2.36
CA ALA A 14 -15.55 -12.00 3.43
C ALA A 14 -15.77 -13.22 4.33
N VAL A 15 -17.02 -13.56 4.66
CA VAL A 15 -17.35 -14.77 5.43
C VAL A 15 -16.87 -16.02 4.69
N VAL A 16 -17.21 -16.14 3.41
CA VAL A 16 -16.77 -17.28 2.58
C VAL A 16 -15.26 -17.33 2.49
N ALA A 17 -14.61 -16.18 2.21
CA ALA A 17 -13.17 -16.07 2.09
C ALA A 17 -12.45 -16.40 3.41
N TRP A 18 -13.01 -15.99 4.55
CA TRP A 18 -12.49 -16.30 5.88
C TRP A 18 -12.53 -17.79 6.16
N LEU A 19 -13.66 -18.44 5.89
CA LEU A 19 -13.82 -19.90 6.06
C LEU A 19 -12.87 -20.69 5.15
N LEU A 20 -12.74 -20.27 3.88
CA LEU A 20 -11.77 -20.88 2.96
C LEU A 20 -10.33 -20.66 3.42
N GLY A 21 -10.00 -19.47 3.94
CA GLY A 21 -8.68 -19.15 4.48
C GLY A 21 -8.32 -20.02 5.70
N MET A 22 -9.30 -20.36 6.56
CA MET A 22 -9.07 -21.32 7.65
C MET A 22 -8.84 -22.73 7.14
N LYS A 23 -9.52 -23.15 6.06
CA LYS A 23 -9.33 -24.48 5.45
C LYS A 23 -8.06 -24.58 4.63
N PHE A 24 -7.65 -23.49 3.98
CA PHE A 24 -6.46 -23.42 3.12
C PHE A 24 -5.53 -22.28 3.57
N PRO A 25 -4.80 -22.44 4.70
CA PRO A 25 -3.95 -21.38 5.27
C PRO A 25 -2.85 -20.89 4.33
N VAL A 26 -2.37 -21.76 3.42
CA VAL A 26 -1.33 -21.42 2.42
C VAL A 26 -1.76 -20.29 1.48
N VAL A 27 -3.05 -20.19 1.17
CA VAL A 27 -3.61 -19.13 0.33
C VAL A 27 -4.04 -17.94 1.16
N GLY A 28 -4.72 -18.19 2.27
CA GLY A 28 -5.17 -17.18 3.21
C GLY A 28 -6.48 -16.47 2.83
N GLY A 29 -7.22 -16.03 3.85
CA GLY A 29 -8.52 -15.36 3.67
C GLY A 29 -8.47 -14.08 2.82
N PRO A 30 -7.48 -13.17 2.98
CA PRO A 30 -7.37 -11.97 2.16
C PRO A 30 -7.24 -12.26 0.67
N VAL A 31 -6.49 -13.30 0.31
CA VAL A 31 -6.30 -13.74 -1.08
C VAL A 31 -7.60 -14.28 -1.66
N PHE A 32 -8.28 -15.16 -0.93
CA PHE A 32 -9.62 -15.63 -1.33
C PHE A 32 -10.62 -14.48 -1.47
N GLY A 33 -10.56 -13.48 -0.58
CA GLY A 33 -11.40 -12.30 -0.66
C GLY A 33 -11.22 -11.55 -1.98
N ILE A 34 -9.98 -11.31 -2.40
CA ILE A 34 -9.68 -10.67 -3.69
C ILE A 34 -10.19 -11.52 -4.86
N LEU A 35 -9.89 -12.83 -4.87
CA LEU A 35 -10.26 -13.72 -5.96
C LEU A 35 -11.78 -13.84 -6.13
N ILE A 36 -12.50 -14.12 -5.03
CA ILE A 36 -13.96 -14.22 -5.06
C ILE A 36 -14.56 -12.87 -5.46
N GLY A 37 -14.04 -11.76 -4.94
CA GLY A 37 -14.46 -10.41 -5.33
C GLY A 37 -14.32 -10.16 -6.83
N MET A 38 -13.16 -10.48 -7.43
CA MET A 38 -12.92 -10.33 -8.88
C MET A 38 -13.86 -11.21 -9.73
N VAL A 39 -14.12 -12.45 -9.30
CA VAL A 39 -15.05 -13.35 -9.99
C VAL A 39 -16.47 -12.82 -9.89
N THR A 40 -16.89 -12.38 -8.69
CA THR A 40 -18.24 -11.83 -8.46
C THR A 40 -18.46 -10.56 -9.29
N ALA A 41 -17.47 -9.68 -9.42
CA ALA A 41 -17.57 -8.47 -10.24
C ALA A 41 -17.79 -8.75 -11.74
N LYS A 42 -17.39 -9.93 -12.24
CA LYS A 42 -17.64 -10.35 -13.62
C LYS A 42 -19.03 -10.99 -13.82
N LEU A 43 -19.58 -11.58 -12.76
CA LEU A 43 -20.84 -12.31 -12.81
C LEU A 43 -22.05 -11.43 -12.46
N VAL A 44 -21.85 -10.40 -11.63
CA VAL A 44 -22.90 -9.52 -11.11
C VAL A 44 -22.56 -8.08 -11.40
N ASP A 45 -23.53 -7.32 -11.91
CA ASP A 45 -23.37 -5.87 -12.03
C ASP A 45 -23.40 -5.20 -10.66
N VAL A 46 -22.20 -4.84 -10.19
CA VAL A 46 -21.99 -4.18 -8.89
C VAL A 46 -21.98 -2.65 -8.98
N SER A 47 -22.22 -2.07 -10.16
CA SER A 47 -22.15 -0.63 -10.41
C SER A 47 -23.08 0.17 -9.48
N SER A 48 -24.29 -0.33 -9.27
CA SER A 48 -25.29 0.26 -8.37
C SER A 48 -24.89 0.29 -6.88
N PHE A 49 -23.93 -0.54 -6.47
CA PHE A 49 -23.48 -0.70 -5.08
C PHE A 49 -22.07 -0.16 -4.84
N ARG A 50 -21.47 0.47 -5.88
CA ARG A 50 -20.07 0.93 -5.89
C ARG A 50 -19.71 1.82 -4.71
N GLU A 51 -20.60 2.70 -4.25
CA GLU A 51 -20.33 3.55 -3.09
C GLU A 51 -20.03 2.74 -1.82
N GLY A 52 -20.81 1.69 -1.54
CA GLY A 52 -20.61 0.82 -0.39
C GLY A 52 -19.32 0.00 -0.50
N ILE A 53 -19.01 -0.49 -1.71
CA ILE A 53 -17.80 -1.26 -2.01
C ILE A 53 -16.55 -0.37 -1.82
N VAL A 54 -16.54 0.85 -2.38
CA VAL A 54 -15.43 1.80 -2.23
C VAL A 54 -15.24 2.22 -0.76
N LEU A 55 -16.34 2.42 -0.02
CA LEU A 55 -16.28 2.73 1.41
C LEU A 55 -15.62 1.58 2.19
N THR A 56 -16.00 0.33 1.90
CA THR A 56 -15.41 -0.87 2.51
C THR A 56 -13.93 -0.98 2.17
N ALA A 57 -13.55 -0.83 0.91
CA ALA A 57 -12.18 -0.91 0.45
C ALA A 57 -11.26 0.16 1.07
N LYS A 58 -11.78 1.35 1.39
CA LYS A 58 -10.96 2.47 1.90
C LYS A 58 -11.16 2.70 3.40
N LYS A 59 -12.38 2.97 3.84
CA LYS A 59 -12.65 3.41 5.22
C LYS A 59 -12.63 2.26 6.22
N LEU A 60 -13.24 1.11 5.88
CA LEU A 60 -13.18 -0.04 6.77
C LEU A 60 -11.75 -0.59 6.88
N LEU A 61 -10.98 -0.56 5.80
CA LEU A 61 -9.57 -0.92 5.87
C LEU A 61 -8.78 0.00 6.82
N GLN A 62 -8.97 1.32 6.71
CA GLN A 62 -8.32 2.27 7.62
C GLN A 62 -8.70 1.99 9.09
N PHE A 63 -9.97 1.69 9.33
CA PHE A 63 -10.47 1.33 10.64
C PHE A 63 -9.87 0.00 11.15
N SER A 64 -9.75 -1.01 10.28
CA SER A 64 -9.12 -2.29 10.65
C SER A 64 -7.65 -2.11 11.07
N ILE A 65 -6.92 -1.21 10.41
CA ILE A 65 -5.53 -0.89 10.78
C ILE A 65 -5.48 -0.24 12.16
N ILE A 66 -6.41 0.66 12.48
CA ILE A 66 -6.52 1.24 13.83
C ILE A 66 -6.77 0.14 14.87
N LEU A 67 -7.68 -0.80 14.58
CA LEU A 67 -7.96 -1.94 15.47
C LEU A 67 -6.73 -2.83 15.70
N LEU A 68 -5.89 -3.05 14.69
CA LEU A 68 -4.62 -3.77 14.85
C LEU A 68 -3.67 -3.06 15.82
N GLY A 69 -3.74 -1.73 15.93
CA GLY A 69 -2.93 -0.96 16.89
C GLY A 69 -3.14 -1.39 18.34
N PHE A 70 -4.35 -1.84 18.70
CA PHE A 70 -4.64 -2.37 20.05
C PHE A 70 -3.93 -3.69 20.37
N GLU A 71 -3.40 -4.40 19.38
CA GLU A 71 -2.55 -5.58 19.60
C GLU A 71 -1.05 -5.26 19.67
N MET A 72 -0.66 -3.98 19.62
CA MET A 72 0.73 -3.57 19.47
C MET A 72 1.22 -2.73 20.64
N ASN A 73 2.46 -3.01 21.08
CA ASN A 73 3.16 -2.17 22.05
C ASN A 73 3.82 -0.97 21.33
N LEU A 74 3.60 0.24 21.86
CA LEU A 74 4.11 1.49 21.25
C LEU A 74 5.64 1.50 21.13
N MET A 75 6.36 0.96 22.13
CA MET A 75 7.83 0.90 22.08
C MET A 75 8.33 -0.03 20.96
N SER A 76 7.60 -1.13 20.70
CA SER A 76 7.86 -2.01 19.55
C SER A 76 7.59 -1.29 18.24
N VAL A 77 6.51 -0.50 18.15
CA VAL A 77 6.20 0.31 16.96
C VAL A 77 7.33 1.30 16.66
N LEU A 78 7.81 2.03 17.67
CA LEU A 78 8.90 3.00 17.50
C LEU A 78 10.21 2.31 17.12
N ARG A 79 10.54 1.17 17.74
CA ARG A 79 11.75 0.40 17.44
C ARG A 79 11.73 -0.18 16.03
N VAL A 80 10.63 -0.77 15.60
CA VAL A 80 10.48 -1.29 14.23
C VAL A 80 10.49 -0.16 13.21
N GLY A 81 9.78 0.93 13.47
CA GLY A 81 9.75 2.11 12.63
C GLY A 81 11.16 2.69 12.41
N SER A 82 11.92 2.90 13.47
CA SER A 82 13.27 3.44 13.37
C SER A 82 14.24 2.50 12.61
N LYS A 83 14.19 1.19 12.86
CA LYS A 83 15.00 0.21 12.12
C LYS A 83 14.66 0.16 10.64
N SER A 84 13.38 0.35 10.29
CA SER A 84 12.93 0.33 8.90
C SER A 84 13.35 1.55 8.09
N LEU A 85 13.69 2.68 8.73
CA LEU A 85 14.07 3.92 8.06
C LEU A 85 15.26 3.72 7.11
N LEU A 86 16.28 2.96 7.53
CA LEU A 86 17.43 2.70 6.69
C LEU A 86 17.04 1.95 5.41
N VAL A 87 16.28 0.86 5.54
CA VAL A 87 15.77 0.10 4.38
C VAL A 87 14.90 1.00 3.48
N MET A 88 14.09 1.88 4.09
CA MET A 88 13.23 2.82 3.36
C MET A 88 14.02 3.84 2.54
N ILE A 89 15.10 4.40 3.06
CA ILE A 89 15.93 5.37 2.34
C ILE A 89 16.50 4.72 1.06
N PHE A 90 17.04 3.51 1.18
CA PHE A 90 17.57 2.78 0.02
C PHE A 90 16.48 2.40 -0.98
N THR A 91 15.34 1.88 -0.52
CA THR A 91 14.24 1.49 -1.41
C THR A 91 13.58 2.71 -2.08
N LEU A 92 13.48 3.84 -1.38
CA LEU A 92 12.97 5.10 -1.92
C LEU A 92 13.90 5.66 -2.99
N GLY A 93 15.21 5.72 -2.71
CA GLY A 93 16.21 6.13 -3.69
C GLY A 93 16.24 5.22 -4.92
N THR A 94 16.14 3.90 -4.71
CA THR A 94 16.05 2.91 -5.80
C THR A 94 14.82 3.12 -6.66
N ALA A 95 13.64 3.32 -6.07
CA ALA A 95 12.40 3.51 -6.83
C ALA A 95 12.48 4.73 -7.76
N PHE A 96 12.92 5.88 -7.23
CA PHE A 96 13.07 7.09 -8.05
C PHE A 96 14.22 6.98 -9.05
N GLY A 97 15.37 6.39 -8.66
CA GLY A 97 16.51 6.18 -9.54
C GLY A 97 16.17 5.27 -10.73
N VAL A 98 15.55 4.13 -10.46
CA VAL A 98 15.12 3.18 -11.51
C VAL A 98 14.02 3.79 -12.36
N ALA A 99 13.03 4.50 -11.76
CA ALA A 99 11.99 5.18 -12.51
C ALA A 99 12.58 6.20 -13.49
N TYR A 100 13.60 6.97 -13.06
CA TYR A 100 14.31 7.94 -13.90
C TYR A 100 15.07 7.26 -15.05
N ILE A 101 15.88 6.24 -14.75
CA ILE A 101 16.68 5.53 -15.76
C ILE A 101 15.78 4.80 -16.77
N ALA A 102 14.81 4.02 -16.26
CA ALA A 102 13.90 3.25 -17.10
C ALA A 102 12.98 4.16 -17.94
N SER A 103 12.58 5.34 -17.44
CA SER A 103 11.81 6.28 -18.24
C SER A 103 12.55 6.80 -19.46
N LYS A 104 13.86 7.08 -19.31
CA LYS A 104 14.70 7.51 -20.43
C LYS A 104 14.84 6.41 -21.48
N THR A 105 15.10 5.16 -21.07
CA THR A 105 15.26 4.03 -22.00
C THR A 105 13.96 3.67 -22.71
N LEU A 106 12.83 3.69 -22.00
CA LEU A 106 11.50 3.37 -22.54
C LEU A 106 10.84 4.57 -23.26
N LYS A 107 11.46 5.76 -23.21
CA LYS A 107 10.90 7.02 -23.74
C LYS A 107 9.52 7.28 -23.16
N ILE A 108 9.43 7.28 -21.83
CA ILE A 108 8.22 7.60 -21.05
C ILE A 108 8.35 9.05 -20.55
N ASP A 109 7.24 9.77 -20.51
CA ASP A 109 7.18 11.14 -20.00
C ASP A 109 7.64 11.24 -18.54
N LYS A 110 8.26 12.37 -18.20
CA LYS A 110 8.84 12.66 -16.88
C LYS A 110 7.80 12.55 -15.77
N ASN A 111 6.58 13.03 -15.99
CA ASN A 111 5.53 13.01 -14.99
C ASN A 111 5.11 11.58 -14.64
N SER A 112 4.85 10.72 -15.63
CA SER A 112 4.54 9.30 -15.40
C SER A 112 5.67 8.60 -14.65
N ALA A 113 6.93 8.90 -14.96
CA ALA A 113 8.07 8.34 -14.24
C ALA A 113 8.10 8.76 -12.77
N ILE A 114 7.88 10.05 -12.47
CA ILE A 114 7.80 10.57 -11.10
C ILE A 114 6.62 9.93 -10.35
N LEU A 115 5.45 9.82 -10.99
CA LEU A 115 4.26 9.24 -10.38
C LEU A 115 4.43 7.76 -10.06
N VAL A 116 4.99 6.96 -10.99
CA VAL A 116 5.28 5.54 -10.75
C VAL A 116 6.35 5.38 -9.69
N GLY A 117 7.42 6.21 -9.73
CA GLY A 117 8.45 6.24 -8.70
C GLY A 117 7.89 6.56 -7.31
N ALA A 118 7.08 7.61 -7.17
CA ALA A 118 6.41 7.99 -5.93
C ALA A 118 5.43 6.90 -5.44
N GLY A 119 4.64 6.33 -6.34
CA GLY A 119 3.72 5.25 -6.03
C GLY A 119 4.44 4.00 -5.54
N THR A 120 5.53 3.60 -6.21
CA THR A 120 6.32 2.42 -5.80
C THR A 120 7.10 2.67 -4.52
N SER A 121 7.59 3.90 -4.29
CA SER A 121 8.46 4.22 -3.15
C SER A 121 7.74 4.50 -1.85
N ILE A 122 6.46 4.91 -1.85
CA ILE A 122 5.77 5.39 -0.64
C ILE A 122 4.55 4.53 -0.32
N CYS A 123 3.37 4.89 -0.83
CA CYS A 123 2.10 4.25 -0.47
C CYS A 123 1.14 4.08 -1.65
N GLY A 124 1.66 3.82 -2.84
CA GLY A 124 0.84 3.54 -4.01
C GLY A 124 0.05 4.74 -4.49
N GLY A 125 -1.25 4.55 -4.67
CA GLY A 125 -2.16 5.57 -5.23
C GLY A 125 -2.22 6.86 -4.42
N SER A 126 -2.05 6.81 -3.09
CA SER A 126 -2.07 8.02 -2.24
C SER A 126 -0.87 8.93 -2.53
N ALA A 127 0.31 8.33 -2.75
CA ALA A 127 1.51 9.09 -3.12
C ALA A 127 1.36 9.71 -4.52
N ILE A 128 0.78 8.98 -5.47
CA ILE A 128 0.48 9.50 -6.81
C ILE A 128 -0.49 10.67 -6.72
N ALA A 129 -1.59 10.53 -5.97
CA ALA A 129 -2.59 11.58 -5.80
C ALA A 129 -2.02 12.86 -5.14
N ALA A 130 -1.03 12.71 -4.24
CA ALA A 130 -0.35 13.83 -3.62
C ALA A 130 0.67 14.50 -4.56
N ALA A 131 1.43 13.70 -5.32
CA ALA A 131 2.46 14.20 -6.22
C ALA A 131 1.87 14.85 -7.49
N ALA A 132 0.77 14.31 -8.02
CA ALA A 132 0.17 14.74 -9.27
C ALA A 132 -0.09 16.26 -9.36
N PRO A 133 -0.79 16.91 -8.41
CA PRO A 133 -1.00 18.35 -8.46
C PRO A 133 0.29 19.16 -8.30
N ILE A 134 1.29 18.62 -7.58
CA ILE A 134 2.57 19.30 -7.36
C ILE A 134 3.35 19.40 -8.68
N ILE A 135 3.41 18.30 -9.43
CA ILE A 135 4.14 18.24 -10.71
C ILE A 135 3.26 18.63 -11.92
N ARG A 136 2.00 19.03 -11.67
CA ARG A 136 0.99 19.36 -12.70
C ARG A 136 0.81 18.22 -13.72
N ALA A 137 0.71 16.98 -13.22
CA ALA A 137 0.48 15.83 -14.07
C ALA A 137 -0.91 15.86 -14.69
N LYS A 138 -1.01 15.36 -15.92
CA LYS A 138 -2.30 15.20 -16.63
C LYS A 138 -3.08 14.02 -16.01
N ASP A 139 -4.41 14.10 -16.06
CA ASP A 139 -5.28 13.04 -15.52
C ASP A 139 -4.98 11.66 -16.13
N GLU A 140 -4.63 11.62 -17.42
CA GLU A 140 -4.26 10.39 -18.11
C GLU A 140 -2.97 9.76 -17.52
N GLU A 141 -1.94 10.57 -17.20
CA GLU A 141 -0.69 10.14 -16.57
C GLU A 141 -0.96 9.58 -15.17
N VAL A 142 -1.85 10.24 -14.41
CA VAL A 142 -2.28 9.82 -13.08
C VAL A 142 -2.99 8.47 -13.14
N VAL A 143 -3.98 8.33 -14.02
CA VAL A 143 -4.78 7.10 -14.18
C VAL A 143 -3.89 5.93 -14.61
N LYS A 144 -2.99 6.13 -15.57
CA LYS A 144 -2.02 5.09 -16.01
C LYS A 144 -1.11 4.67 -14.86
N SER A 145 -0.54 5.62 -14.14
CA SER A 145 0.37 5.34 -13.02
C SER A 145 -0.32 4.59 -11.89
N ILE A 146 -1.54 5.01 -11.50
CA ILE A 146 -2.35 4.32 -10.50
C ILE A 146 -2.64 2.89 -10.94
N SER A 147 -3.03 2.68 -12.20
CA SER A 147 -3.35 1.34 -12.74
C SER A 147 -2.17 0.38 -12.66
N VAL A 148 -0.97 0.87 -13.00
CA VAL A 148 0.28 0.08 -12.90
C VAL A 148 0.57 -0.31 -11.46
N ILE A 149 0.49 0.62 -10.53
CA ILE A 149 0.73 0.35 -9.11
C ILE A 149 -0.30 -0.66 -8.56
N PHE A 150 -1.57 -0.53 -8.92
CA PHE A 150 -2.61 -1.48 -8.51
C PHE A 150 -2.38 -2.90 -9.06
N LEU A 151 -1.92 -3.01 -10.31
CA LEU A 151 -1.59 -4.31 -10.90
C LEU A 151 -0.52 -5.05 -10.07
N PHE A 152 0.59 -4.36 -9.74
CA PHE A 152 1.67 -4.97 -8.94
C PHE A 152 1.27 -5.18 -7.47
N ASN A 153 0.38 -4.37 -6.93
CA ASN A 153 -0.16 -4.59 -5.59
C ASN A 153 -0.95 -5.90 -5.50
N ILE A 154 -1.78 -6.18 -6.50
CA ILE A 154 -2.53 -7.44 -6.53
C ILE A 154 -1.55 -8.61 -6.72
N ALA A 155 -0.62 -8.51 -7.67
CA ALA A 155 0.40 -9.54 -7.88
C ALA A 155 1.20 -9.82 -6.61
N ALA A 156 1.56 -8.78 -5.83
CA ALA A 156 2.32 -8.92 -4.61
C ALA A 156 1.63 -9.79 -3.55
N VAL A 157 0.31 -9.68 -3.39
CA VAL A 157 -0.44 -10.46 -2.39
C VAL A 157 -0.30 -11.96 -2.61
N PHE A 158 -0.16 -12.38 -3.87
CA PHE A 158 0.02 -13.79 -4.23
C PHE A 158 1.50 -14.20 -4.26
N ILE A 159 2.36 -13.37 -4.84
CA ILE A 159 3.75 -13.71 -5.16
C ILE A 159 4.63 -13.64 -3.91
N PHE A 160 4.49 -12.62 -3.07
CA PHE A 160 5.39 -12.40 -1.93
C PHE A 160 5.36 -13.52 -0.89
N PRO A 161 4.18 -14.02 -0.43
CA PRO A 161 4.16 -15.12 0.53
C PRO A 161 4.82 -16.40 -0.02
N ALA A 162 4.60 -16.70 -1.31
CA ALA A 162 5.22 -17.85 -1.96
C ALA A 162 6.74 -17.70 -2.06
N LEU A 163 7.23 -16.54 -2.54
CA LEU A 163 8.66 -16.26 -2.63
C LEU A 163 9.33 -16.21 -1.24
N GLY A 164 8.67 -15.57 -0.24
CA GLY A 164 9.19 -15.52 1.12
C GLY A 164 9.41 -16.92 1.72
N LYS A 165 8.50 -17.86 1.42
CA LYS A 165 8.64 -19.26 1.83
C LYS A 165 9.79 -19.95 1.12
N ILE A 166 9.94 -19.75 -0.20
CA ILE A 166 11.05 -20.32 -0.99
C ILE A 166 12.40 -19.77 -0.51
N MET A 167 12.44 -18.50 -0.15
CA MET A 167 13.64 -17.83 0.36
C MET A 167 13.90 -18.11 1.85
N HIS A 168 13.06 -18.90 2.52
CA HIS A 168 13.15 -19.23 3.96
C HIS A 168 13.26 -17.99 4.85
N LEU A 169 12.53 -16.91 4.53
CA LEU A 169 12.56 -15.68 5.31
C LEU A 169 11.97 -15.89 6.71
N SER A 170 12.57 -15.25 7.71
CA SER A 170 11.96 -15.14 9.03
C SER A 170 10.68 -14.28 8.97
N ASP A 171 9.81 -14.39 9.99
CA ASP A 171 8.59 -13.55 10.05
C ASP A 171 8.91 -12.06 10.08
N VAL A 172 10.00 -11.66 10.74
CA VAL A 172 10.49 -10.27 10.79
C VAL A 172 11.06 -9.85 9.44
N GLY A 173 11.90 -10.69 8.82
CA GLY A 173 12.46 -10.45 7.50
C GLY A 173 11.37 -10.32 6.43
N PHE A 174 10.41 -11.24 6.42
CA PHE A 174 9.25 -11.16 5.53
C PHE A 174 8.41 -9.89 5.79
N GLY A 175 8.14 -9.57 7.05
CA GLY A 175 7.39 -8.37 7.42
C GLY A 175 8.08 -7.07 6.96
N MET A 176 9.40 -6.98 7.11
CA MET A 176 10.20 -5.87 6.59
C MET A 176 10.14 -5.80 5.06
N TRP A 177 10.30 -6.94 4.39
CA TRP A 177 10.27 -7.02 2.93
C TRP A 177 8.89 -6.62 2.37
N ALA A 178 7.82 -7.21 2.89
CA ALA A 178 6.46 -6.87 2.48
C ALA A 178 6.15 -5.37 2.74
N GLY A 179 6.52 -4.84 3.92
CA GLY A 179 6.30 -3.44 4.28
C GLY A 179 7.04 -2.44 3.39
N THR A 180 8.24 -2.81 2.91
CA THR A 180 9.10 -1.94 2.10
C THR A 180 8.96 -2.14 0.59
N ALA A 181 8.56 -3.32 0.11
CA ALA A 181 8.51 -3.64 -1.31
C ALA A 181 7.10 -3.71 -1.91
N VAL A 182 6.07 -3.97 -1.11
CA VAL A 182 4.68 -3.88 -1.56
C VAL A 182 4.21 -2.43 -1.48
N ASN A 183 3.58 -1.91 -2.54
CA ASN A 183 3.42 -0.47 -2.70
C ASN A 183 2.28 0.11 -1.84
N ASP A 184 1.10 -0.49 -1.80
CA ASP A 184 -0.05 0.05 -1.09
C ASP A 184 -0.25 -0.60 0.29
N THR A 185 -0.78 0.18 1.24
CA THR A 185 -1.02 -0.29 2.62
C THR A 185 -1.98 -1.47 2.67
N SER A 186 -3.03 -1.45 1.85
CA SER A 186 -4.01 -2.55 1.78
C SER A 186 -3.35 -3.87 1.38
N SER A 187 -2.49 -3.81 0.35
CA SER A 187 -1.79 -4.98 -0.17
C SER A 187 -0.70 -5.48 0.77
N VAL A 188 -0.01 -4.57 1.49
CA VAL A 188 0.93 -4.95 2.57
C VAL A 188 0.22 -5.73 3.66
N VAL A 189 -0.93 -5.21 4.13
CA VAL A 189 -1.73 -5.87 5.18
C VAL A 189 -2.26 -7.21 4.68
N ALA A 190 -2.72 -7.29 3.43
CA ALA A 190 -3.17 -8.55 2.82
C ALA A 190 -2.03 -9.56 2.73
N THR A 191 -0.86 -9.14 2.23
CA THR A 191 0.35 -9.96 2.09
C THR A 191 0.84 -10.46 3.45
N GLY A 192 0.91 -9.57 4.45
CA GLY A 192 1.28 -9.92 5.82
C GLY A 192 0.28 -10.87 6.48
N SER A 193 -1.03 -10.66 6.24
CA SER A 193 -2.08 -11.55 6.75
C SER A 193 -2.05 -12.93 6.09
N ALA A 194 -1.77 -13.01 4.78
CA ALA A 194 -1.61 -14.28 4.07
C ALA A 194 -0.42 -15.08 4.62
N TRP A 195 0.72 -14.42 4.84
CA TRP A 195 1.88 -15.06 5.50
C TRP A 195 1.53 -15.51 6.91
N SER A 196 0.90 -14.64 7.72
CA SER A 196 0.54 -14.96 9.10
C SER A 196 -0.39 -16.16 9.22
N GLN A 197 -1.33 -16.33 8.30
CA GLN A 197 -2.18 -17.52 8.22
C GLN A 197 -1.40 -18.77 7.83
N MET A 198 -0.40 -18.64 6.95
CA MET A 198 0.44 -19.74 6.50
C MET A 198 1.34 -20.29 7.63
N VAL A 199 1.88 -19.40 8.48
CA VAL A 199 2.83 -19.77 9.55
C VAL A 199 2.16 -19.90 10.93
N GLY A 200 0.91 -19.48 11.09
CA GLY A 200 0.13 -19.60 12.32
C GLY A 200 0.42 -18.55 13.39
N ASN A 201 1.06 -17.42 13.02
CA ASN A 201 1.30 -16.29 13.94
C ASN A 201 1.17 -14.94 13.25
N ASP A 202 1.06 -13.84 14.00
CA ASP A 202 0.81 -12.49 13.47
C ASP A 202 2.05 -11.59 13.42
N VAL A 203 3.24 -12.13 13.62
CA VAL A 203 4.48 -11.33 13.71
C VAL A 203 4.71 -10.58 12.41
N ALA A 204 4.65 -11.26 11.28
CA ALA A 204 4.87 -10.64 9.96
C ALA A 204 3.83 -9.58 9.63
N LEU A 205 2.54 -9.83 9.91
CA LEU A 205 1.48 -8.86 9.68
C LEU A 205 1.71 -7.57 10.48
N LYS A 206 1.99 -7.71 11.77
CA LYS A 206 2.26 -6.58 12.67
C LYS A 206 3.48 -5.79 12.21
N PHE A 207 4.56 -6.49 11.90
CA PHE A 207 5.81 -5.90 11.47
C PHE A 207 5.66 -5.17 10.13
N ALA A 208 5.09 -5.80 9.12
CA ALA A 208 4.82 -5.22 7.81
C ALA A 208 3.93 -3.97 7.91
N THR A 209 2.90 -4.01 8.77
CA THR A 209 2.00 -2.88 9.00
C THR A 209 2.76 -1.68 9.58
N ILE A 210 3.58 -1.86 10.61
CA ILE A 210 4.38 -0.79 11.21
C ILE A 210 5.33 -0.18 10.17
N VAL A 211 6.09 -1.04 9.47
CA VAL A 211 7.03 -0.62 8.42
C VAL A 211 6.29 0.21 7.36
N LYS A 212 5.15 -0.27 6.90
CA LYS A 212 4.35 0.45 5.89
C LYS A 212 3.79 1.77 6.37
N LEU A 213 3.30 1.85 7.60
CA LEU A 213 2.80 3.10 8.19
C LEU A 213 3.92 4.14 8.32
N THR A 214 5.11 3.71 8.76
CA THR A 214 6.31 4.59 8.80
C THR A 214 6.68 5.07 7.40
N ARG A 215 6.66 4.18 6.39
CA ARG A 215 6.94 4.53 5.00
C ARG A 215 5.93 5.53 4.43
N THR A 216 4.67 5.42 4.81
CA THR A 216 3.61 6.34 4.35
C THR A 216 3.89 7.77 4.80
N LEU A 217 4.53 8.00 5.95
CA LEU A 217 4.92 9.33 6.40
C LEU A 217 5.95 10.00 5.49
N MET A 218 6.71 9.23 4.70
CA MET A 218 7.65 9.76 3.72
C MET A 218 6.97 10.57 2.59
N ILE A 219 5.65 10.50 2.48
CA ILE A 219 4.89 11.34 1.55
C ILE A 219 5.13 12.83 1.82
N ILE A 220 5.34 13.22 3.08
CA ILE A 220 5.55 14.62 3.49
C ILE A 220 6.87 15.15 2.93
N PRO A 221 8.05 14.61 3.32
CA PRO A 221 9.32 15.11 2.82
C PRO A 221 9.46 14.99 1.29
N VAL A 222 8.95 13.91 0.69
CA VAL A 222 8.99 13.73 -0.77
C VAL A 222 8.12 14.78 -1.46
N SER A 223 6.94 15.10 -0.97
CA SER A 223 6.10 16.17 -1.52
C SER A 223 6.79 17.53 -1.47
N PHE A 224 7.52 17.85 -0.39
CA PHE A 224 8.30 19.08 -0.29
C PHE A 224 9.45 19.11 -1.30
N ILE A 225 10.18 18.00 -1.46
CA ILE A 225 11.27 17.89 -2.43
C ILE A 225 10.73 18.07 -3.86
N LEU A 226 9.63 17.41 -4.20
CA LEU A 226 8.99 17.54 -5.51
C LEU A 226 8.52 18.99 -5.75
N ALA A 227 7.91 19.63 -4.75
CA ALA A 227 7.49 21.04 -4.85
C ALA A 227 8.67 21.97 -5.08
N ALA A 228 9.81 21.76 -4.38
CA ALA A 228 11.02 22.55 -4.57
C ALA A 228 11.64 22.38 -5.96
N ILE A 229 11.70 21.13 -6.46
CA ILE A 229 12.22 20.84 -7.81
C ILE A 229 11.32 21.47 -8.89
N THR A 230 10.01 21.23 -8.80
CA THR A 230 9.05 21.77 -9.77
C THR A 230 9.03 23.30 -9.74
N GLY A 231 9.09 23.90 -8.57
CA GLY A 231 9.17 25.35 -8.41
C GLY A 231 10.43 25.96 -9.05
N ARG A 232 11.60 25.30 -8.95
CA ARG A 232 12.83 25.73 -9.61
C ARG A 232 12.73 25.63 -11.14
N GLU A 233 12.17 24.52 -11.65
CA GLU A 233 11.98 24.33 -13.09
C GLU A 233 11.02 25.37 -13.69
N MET A 234 9.99 25.74 -12.92
CA MET A 234 9.04 26.78 -13.34
C MET A 234 9.64 28.15 -13.35
N LYS A 235 10.45 28.51 -12.33
CA LYS A 235 11.18 29.78 -12.31
C LYS A 235 12.15 29.91 -13.49
N ALA A 236 12.94 28.85 -13.77
CA ALA A 236 13.84 28.84 -14.92
C ALA A 236 13.12 28.98 -16.27
N LYS A 237 11.89 28.44 -16.40
CA LYS A 237 11.06 28.64 -17.58
C LYS A 237 10.43 30.03 -17.64
N ALA A 238 10.05 30.62 -16.50
CA ALA A 238 9.48 31.97 -16.45
C ALA A 238 10.52 33.06 -16.76
N GLU A 239 11.76 32.87 -16.33
CA GLU A 239 12.88 33.76 -16.66
C GLU A 239 13.21 33.73 -18.16
N SER A 240 12.91 32.63 -18.85
CA SER A 240 13.06 32.52 -20.31
C SER A 240 11.83 32.97 -21.12
N GLN A 241 10.67 33.14 -20.48
CA GLN A 241 9.41 33.60 -21.10
C GLN A 241 8.69 34.49 -20.08
N SER A 242 8.73 35.81 -20.24
CA SER A 242 8.11 36.82 -19.37
C SER A 242 6.69 36.45 -18.90
N GLY A 243 6.52 35.65 -17.88
CA GLY A 243 5.24 35.17 -17.36
C GLY A 243 5.27 34.88 -15.85
N GLU A 244 4.23 35.37 -15.15
CA GLU A 244 4.03 35.05 -13.73
C GLU A 244 3.70 33.58 -13.52
N CYS A 245 4.40 32.93 -12.58
CA CYS A 245 4.16 31.54 -12.20
C CYS A 245 3.61 31.43 -10.78
N GLU A 246 2.35 31.02 -10.64
CA GLU A 246 1.80 30.61 -9.33
C GLU A 246 2.40 29.28 -8.88
N VAL A 247 3.08 29.30 -7.73
CA VAL A 247 3.57 28.09 -7.05
C VAL A 247 2.41 27.44 -6.30
N SER A 248 2.03 26.23 -6.67
CA SER A 248 0.96 25.48 -6.00
C SER A 248 1.31 25.22 -4.52
N LYS A 249 0.54 25.80 -3.58
CA LYS A 249 0.72 25.58 -2.12
C LYS A 249 0.28 24.16 -1.75
N VAL A 250 1.22 23.35 -1.26
CA VAL A 250 0.94 21.99 -0.77
C VAL A 250 0.16 22.07 0.55
N LYS A 251 -1.09 21.62 0.56
CA LYS A 251 -1.91 21.52 1.78
C LYS A 251 -1.63 20.21 2.50
N ILE A 252 -0.74 20.23 3.50
CA ILE A 252 -0.32 19.06 4.30
C ILE A 252 -1.52 18.31 4.90
N SER A 253 -2.56 19.02 5.36
CA SER A 253 -3.76 18.41 5.96
C SER A 253 -4.53 17.46 5.03
N LYS A 254 -4.43 17.63 3.69
CA LYS A 254 -5.06 16.74 2.71
C LYS A 254 -4.23 15.50 2.39
N ILE A 255 -2.91 15.57 2.63
CA ILE A 255 -1.95 14.52 2.31
C ILE A 255 -1.74 13.60 3.52
N PHE A 256 -1.97 14.13 4.74
CA PHE A 256 -1.65 13.41 5.97
C PHE A 256 -2.56 12.19 6.18
N PRO A 257 -2.00 10.98 6.39
CA PRO A 257 -2.76 9.75 6.58
C PRO A 257 -3.28 9.65 8.04
N TRP A 258 -4.43 10.26 8.34
CA TRP A 258 -5.00 10.38 9.68
C TRP A 258 -5.19 9.06 10.42
N PHE A 259 -5.41 7.95 9.70
CA PHE A 259 -5.53 6.62 10.31
C PHE A 259 -4.23 6.16 10.99
N VAL A 260 -3.05 6.72 10.62
CA VAL A 260 -1.78 6.44 11.29
C VAL A 260 -1.78 7.00 12.71
N ILE A 261 -2.34 8.21 12.91
CA ILE A 261 -2.53 8.75 14.26
C ILE A 261 -3.45 7.84 15.07
N GLY A 262 -4.58 7.41 14.49
CA GLY A 262 -5.49 6.47 15.15
C GLY A 262 -4.80 5.17 15.56
N PHE A 263 -3.96 4.60 14.69
CA PHE A 263 -3.14 3.43 14.99
C PHE A 263 -2.16 3.65 16.15
N LEU A 264 -1.43 4.78 16.14
CA LEU A 264 -0.49 5.13 17.22
C LEU A 264 -1.22 5.38 18.55
N LEU A 265 -2.37 6.04 18.52
CA LEU A 265 -3.21 6.22 19.72
C LEU A 265 -3.70 4.89 20.26
N ALA A 266 -4.16 3.97 19.41
CA ALA A 266 -4.55 2.62 19.82
C ALA A 266 -3.39 1.85 20.47
N ALA A 267 -2.19 1.91 19.88
CA ALA A 267 -0.98 1.31 20.46
C ALA A 267 -0.58 1.98 21.79
N CYS A 268 -0.75 3.30 21.91
CA CYS A 268 -0.53 4.03 23.14
C CYS A 268 -1.50 3.59 24.24
N ILE A 269 -2.79 3.50 23.95
CA ILE A 269 -3.81 3.01 24.90
C ILE A 269 -3.49 1.61 25.37
N CYS A 270 -3.16 0.70 24.45
CA CYS A 270 -2.77 -0.67 24.80
C CYS A 270 -1.52 -0.73 25.68
N THR A 271 -0.55 0.16 25.48
CA THR A 271 0.72 0.13 26.20
C THR A 271 0.62 0.72 27.60
N PHE A 272 -0.08 1.84 27.77
CA PHE A 272 -0.01 2.65 29.00
C PHE A 272 -1.26 2.56 29.87
N PHE A 273 -2.45 2.39 29.29
CA PHE A 273 -3.69 2.49 30.06
C PHE A 273 -4.26 1.13 30.50
N MET A 274 -4.19 0.10 29.68
CA MET A 274 -4.77 -1.21 30.00
C MET A 274 -3.94 -2.35 29.38
N PRO A 275 -2.69 -2.57 29.77
CA PRO A 275 -1.86 -3.61 29.20
C PRO A 275 -2.48 -5.00 29.45
N GLY A 276 -2.64 -5.80 28.38
CA GLY A 276 -3.11 -7.18 28.49
C GLY A 276 -4.62 -7.38 28.59
N ALA A 277 -5.44 -6.35 28.38
CA ALA A 277 -6.89 -6.51 28.41
C ALA A 277 -7.38 -7.50 27.33
N LYS A 278 -8.18 -8.51 27.75
CA LYS A 278 -8.74 -9.54 26.84
C LYS A 278 -9.53 -8.95 25.66
N ALA A 279 -10.12 -7.76 25.87
CA ALA A 279 -10.85 -7.02 24.82
C ALA A 279 -10.00 -6.73 23.59
N TYR A 280 -8.68 -6.51 23.73
CA TYR A 280 -7.78 -6.22 22.60
C TYR A 280 -7.65 -7.40 21.63
N GLY A 281 -7.67 -8.64 22.15
CA GLY A 281 -7.68 -9.83 21.29
C GLY A 281 -8.95 -9.94 20.42
N TYR A 282 -10.11 -9.51 20.95
CA TYR A 282 -11.36 -9.44 20.16
C TYR A 282 -11.29 -8.32 19.12
N LEU A 283 -10.77 -7.15 19.50
CA LEU A 283 -10.60 -6.02 18.57
C LEU A 283 -9.65 -6.39 17.42
N GLY A 284 -8.54 -7.07 17.71
CA GLY A 284 -7.60 -7.53 16.68
C GLY A 284 -8.21 -8.57 15.75
N ARG A 285 -8.96 -9.55 16.27
CA ARG A 285 -9.68 -10.53 15.45
C ARG A 285 -10.71 -9.86 14.53
N SER A 286 -11.47 -8.90 15.06
CA SER A 286 -12.40 -8.10 14.27
C SER A 286 -11.67 -7.30 13.20
N GLY A 287 -10.52 -6.70 13.53
CA GLY A 287 -9.66 -6.01 12.57
C GLY A 287 -9.23 -6.91 11.42
N LYS A 288 -8.78 -8.15 11.71
CA LYS A 288 -8.37 -9.13 10.69
C LYS A 288 -9.55 -9.54 9.78
N PHE A 289 -10.74 -9.74 10.33
CA PHE A 289 -11.94 -10.01 9.52
C PHE A 289 -12.30 -8.83 8.62
N ILE A 290 -12.23 -7.60 9.13
CA ILE A 290 -12.48 -6.38 8.35
C ILE A 290 -11.42 -6.22 7.23
N ILE A 291 -10.17 -6.68 7.44
CA ILE A 291 -9.17 -6.75 6.37
C ILE A 291 -9.66 -7.66 5.24
N VAL A 292 -10.13 -8.86 5.53
CA VAL A 292 -10.68 -9.78 4.52
C VAL A 292 -11.84 -9.14 3.78
N MET A 293 -12.72 -8.45 4.50
CA MET A 293 -13.85 -7.70 3.92
C MET A 293 -13.38 -6.57 2.99
N ALA A 294 -12.34 -5.83 3.39
CA ALA A 294 -11.75 -4.80 2.54
C ALA A 294 -11.07 -5.39 1.30
N MET A 295 -10.42 -6.57 1.41
CA MET A 295 -9.84 -7.28 0.28
C MET A 295 -10.91 -7.78 -0.70
N SER A 296 -12.04 -8.26 -0.21
CA SER A 296 -13.21 -8.61 -1.02
C SER A 296 -13.72 -7.40 -1.82
N ALA A 297 -13.80 -6.25 -1.17
CA ALA A 297 -14.19 -5.00 -1.81
C ALA A 297 -13.18 -4.53 -2.87
N ILE A 298 -11.88 -4.70 -2.62
CA ILE A 298 -10.82 -4.40 -3.60
C ILE A 298 -10.96 -5.33 -4.80
N GLY A 299 -11.20 -6.64 -4.58
CA GLY A 299 -11.47 -7.59 -5.66
C GLY A 299 -12.66 -7.17 -6.52
N LEU A 300 -13.80 -6.78 -5.90
CA LEU A 300 -15.00 -6.29 -6.59
C LEU A 300 -14.75 -5.01 -7.43
N ASN A 301 -13.80 -4.17 -7.03
CA ASN A 301 -13.46 -2.93 -7.76
C ASN A 301 -12.34 -3.13 -8.80
N THR A 302 -11.81 -4.35 -8.95
CA THR A 302 -10.65 -4.60 -9.80
C THR A 302 -11.04 -5.28 -11.10
N ASP A 303 -10.74 -4.62 -12.22
CA ASP A 303 -10.72 -5.22 -13.55
C ASP A 303 -9.27 -5.36 -14.04
N VAL A 304 -8.71 -6.56 -13.88
CA VAL A 304 -7.32 -6.86 -14.29
C VAL A 304 -7.13 -6.68 -15.79
N ILE A 305 -8.14 -6.99 -16.60
CA ILE A 305 -8.06 -6.86 -18.07
C ILE A 305 -7.92 -5.39 -18.46
N GLU A 306 -8.72 -4.52 -17.84
CA GLU A 306 -8.63 -3.08 -18.07
C GLU A 306 -7.29 -2.51 -17.61
N LEU A 307 -6.78 -2.97 -16.44
CA LEU A 307 -5.47 -2.55 -15.93
C LEU A 307 -4.33 -2.88 -16.89
N VAL A 308 -4.34 -4.08 -17.48
CA VAL A 308 -3.29 -4.51 -18.44
C VAL A 308 -3.39 -3.77 -19.78
N LYS A 309 -4.60 -3.43 -20.23
CA LYS A 309 -4.81 -2.72 -21.51
C LYS A 309 -4.29 -1.26 -21.51
N LYS A 310 -4.10 -0.62 -20.34
CA LYS A 310 -3.75 0.82 -20.22
C LYS A 310 -2.32 1.19 -20.64
N GLY A 311 -1.52 0.27 -21.14
CA GLY A 311 -0.26 0.57 -21.83
C GLY A 311 0.92 -0.28 -21.38
N LYS A 312 1.64 -0.85 -22.34
CA LYS A 312 2.78 -1.75 -22.10
C LYS A 312 3.96 -1.02 -21.43
N LYS A 313 4.31 0.19 -21.88
CA LYS A 313 5.49 0.93 -21.38
C LYS A 313 5.39 1.29 -19.89
N PRO A 314 4.30 1.90 -19.37
CA PRO A 314 4.14 2.14 -17.94
C PRO A 314 4.18 0.86 -17.08
N ILE A 315 3.66 -0.27 -17.61
CA ILE A 315 3.69 -1.56 -16.91
C ILE A 315 5.15 -2.05 -16.78
N VAL A 316 5.95 -1.98 -17.85
CA VAL A 316 7.37 -2.34 -17.81
C VAL A 316 8.13 -1.44 -16.83
N LEU A 317 7.86 -0.12 -16.84
CA LEU A 317 8.44 0.82 -15.87
C LEU A 317 8.13 0.41 -14.43
N GLY A 318 6.86 0.14 -14.14
CA GLY A 318 6.41 -0.31 -12.82
C GLY A 318 7.05 -1.63 -12.41
N LEU A 319 7.18 -2.58 -13.34
CA LEU A 319 7.85 -3.86 -13.11
C LEU A 319 9.32 -3.68 -12.73
N CYS A 320 10.06 -2.84 -13.49
CA CYS A 320 11.45 -2.53 -13.19
C CYS A 320 11.61 -1.92 -11.79
N CYS A 321 10.75 -0.93 -11.44
CA CYS A 321 10.77 -0.31 -10.12
C CYS A 321 10.43 -1.33 -9.02
N TRP A 322 9.41 -2.15 -9.23
CA TRP A 322 8.96 -3.12 -8.25
C TRP A 322 10.00 -4.21 -7.96
N ILE A 323 10.58 -4.81 -9.00
CA ILE A 323 11.66 -5.80 -8.85
C ILE A 323 12.87 -5.17 -8.18
N ALA A 324 13.29 -3.98 -8.61
CA ALA A 324 14.46 -3.31 -8.04
C ALA A 324 14.25 -3.00 -6.54
N VAL A 325 13.09 -2.47 -6.16
CA VAL A 325 12.76 -2.19 -4.76
C VAL A 325 12.69 -3.47 -3.93
N ALA A 326 12.08 -4.54 -4.45
CA ALA A 326 12.02 -5.83 -3.78
C ALA A 326 13.42 -6.43 -3.55
N SER A 327 14.28 -6.38 -4.57
CA SER A 327 15.66 -6.89 -4.49
C SER A 327 16.54 -6.07 -3.55
N VAL A 328 16.48 -4.73 -3.63
CA VAL A 328 17.24 -3.85 -2.74
C VAL A 328 16.76 -3.98 -1.29
N SER A 329 15.48 -4.15 -1.06
CA SER A 329 14.96 -4.40 0.29
C SER A 329 15.57 -5.66 0.91
N ILE A 330 15.64 -6.77 0.18
CA ILE A 330 16.30 -8.01 0.65
C ILE A 330 17.79 -7.78 0.86
N LEU A 331 18.46 -7.14 -0.09
CA LEU A 331 19.89 -6.90 -0.02
C LEU A 331 20.28 -6.08 1.23
N VAL A 332 19.56 -4.99 1.49
CA VAL A 332 19.79 -4.16 2.69
C VAL A 332 19.52 -4.93 3.96
N GLN A 333 18.45 -5.73 4.01
CA GLN A 333 18.14 -6.60 5.16
C GLN A 333 19.22 -7.64 5.41
N TYR A 334 19.78 -8.22 4.34
CA TYR A 334 20.90 -9.16 4.44
C TYR A 334 22.11 -8.51 5.13
N PHE A 335 22.50 -7.31 4.71
CA PHE A 335 23.59 -6.57 5.35
C PHE A 335 23.26 -6.15 6.79
N MET A 336 21.99 -5.92 7.11
CA MET A 336 21.53 -5.62 8.46
C MET A 336 21.32 -6.87 9.34
N LYS A 337 21.54 -8.08 8.82
CA LYS A 337 21.29 -9.37 9.49
C LYS A 337 19.85 -9.49 10.04
N MET A 338 18.87 -9.13 9.21
CA MET A 338 17.45 -9.12 9.56
C MET A 338 16.62 -10.20 8.83
N LEU A 339 17.24 -10.99 7.96
CA LEU A 339 16.59 -12.07 7.21
C LEU A 339 16.35 -13.31 8.07
#